data_4603fbd83b64bc413ad5d15341f4a172
#
_entry.id   4603fbd83b64bc413ad5d15341f4a172
#
_cell.length_a   1.000
_cell.length_b   1.000
_cell.length_c   1.000
_cell.angle_alpha   90.00
_cell.angle_beta   90.00
_cell.angle_gamma   90.00
#
_symmetry.space_group_name_H-M   'P 1'
#
loop_
_entity.id
_entity.type
_entity.pdbx_description
1 polymer ?
#
loop_
_entity_poly.entity_id
_entity_poly.type
_entity_poly.pdbx_seq_one_letter_code
_entity_poly.pdbx_strand_id
1 'polypeptide(L)'
;LASCKAPRRRSTDQPHIEDRPAAPYPLRRPQTRTPALFLDRFLGRSKARAAPPTTGGRRVYAVGDVHGRLDALQPLIRTIADDLEAAPPSQPAMLVFLGDYVDRGPESRGVVDMILRMKGQAGLEVRTLKGNHEEALLQFLAQPTFGAAWLEHGGGATLASYGVQPPASRTDPDAWAEVSAAFAEALPPEHLAFYRGLELMLDLGDYAFVHAGVRPGVPWNQQAERDMLWIRQEFLQEKGPFGKVIVHGHTPMEEAQVLPHRIGVDTGCYATGVLTAVRLEGEDQRLIQARAERR
;
A
#
# COMPACT_ATOMS: atom_id res chain seq x y z
N LEU A 1 -64.35 -5.42 -25.46
CA LEU A 1 -64.18 -4.19 -26.23
C LEU A 1 -63.48 -3.12 -25.40
N ALA A 2 -62.15 -3.06 -25.39
CA ALA A 2 -61.36 -1.87 -25.13
C ALA A 2 -59.92 -2.15 -25.56
N SER A 3 -59.53 -1.49 -26.62
CA SER A 3 -58.24 -1.49 -27.30
C SER A 3 -57.15 -0.80 -26.40
N CYS A 4 -56.07 -1.50 -26.12
CA CYS A 4 -54.87 -0.89 -25.51
C CYS A 4 -53.82 -0.63 -26.58
N LYS A 5 -53.56 0.65 -26.87
CA LYS A 5 -52.50 1.12 -27.79
C LYS A 5 -51.16 1.09 -27.08
N ALA A 6 -50.16 0.49 -27.72
CA ALA A 6 -48.77 0.51 -27.33
C ALA A 6 -48.14 1.91 -27.53
N PRO A 7 -47.17 2.38 -26.70
CA PRO A 7 -46.48 3.64 -26.88
C PRO A 7 -45.35 3.51 -27.91
N ARG A 8 -45.23 4.53 -28.75
CA ARG A 8 -44.24 4.70 -29.82
C ARG A 8 -42.83 4.90 -29.24
N ARG A 9 -41.83 4.24 -29.83
CA ARG A 9 -40.41 4.45 -29.65
C ARG A 9 -40.02 5.86 -30.13
N ARG A 10 -39.32 6.61 -29.31
CA ARG A 10 -38.63 7.85 -29.71
C ARG A 10 -37.27 7.52 -30.31
N SER A 11 -37.02 8.01 -31.52
CA SER A 11 -35.77 8.06 -32.25
C SER A 11 -34.79 8.98 -31.48
N THR A 12 -33.59 8.51 -31.18
CA THR A 12 -32.48 9.35 -30.75
C THR A 12 -31.68 9.75 -31.98
N ASP A 13 -31.86 10.99 -32.43
CA ASP A 13 -30.96 11.63 -33.37
C ASP A 13 -29.60 11.87 -32.72
N GLN A 14 -28.55 11.27 -33.30
CA GLN A 14 -27.17 11.66 -33.04
C GLN A 14 -26.76 12.75 -34.07
N PRO A 15 -26.07 13.82 -33.67
CA PRO A 15 -25.56 14.80 -34.61
C PRO A 15 -24.33 14.26 -35.34
N HIS A 16 -24.38 14.30 -36.68
CA HIS A 16 -23.24 14.10 -37.57
C HIS A 16 -22.20 15.18 -37.38
N ILE A 17 -20.94 14.82 -37.15
CA ILE A 17 -19.79 15.69 -37.18
C ILE A 17 -19.37 15.80 -38.67
N GLU A 18 -19.57 16.96 -39.27
CA GLU A 18 -19.07 17.29 -40.62
C GLU A 18 -17.56 17.49 -40.61
N ASP A 19 -16.85 16.75 -41.45
CA ASP A 19 -15.45 16.92 -41.78
C ASP A 19 -15.25 18.28 -42.52
N ARG A 20 -14.54 19.21 -41.88
CA ARG A 20 -14.03 20.41 -42.56
C ARG A 20 -12.58 20.20 -42.95
N PRO A 21 -12.18 20.44 -44.18
CA PRO A 21 -10.80 20.35 -44.60
C PRO A 21 -9.93 21.46 -43.99
N ALA A 22 -8.75 21.07 -43.49
CA ALA A 22 -7.77 21.95 -42.91
C ALA A 22 -7.16 22.91 -43.96
N ALA A 23 -7.08 24.20 -43.61
CA ALA A 23 -6.41 25.20 -44.40
C ALA A 23 -4.89 25.02 -44.44
N PRO A 24 -4.20 25.33 -45.55
CA PRO A 24 -2.76 25.12 -45.67
C PRO A 24 -1.96 26.16 -44.86
N TYR A 25 -0.97 25.69 -44.09
CA TYR A 25 -0.02 26.51 -43.36
C TYR A 25 0.92 27.27 -44.31
N PRO A 26 1.27 28.55 -44.05
CA PRO A 26 2.22 29.30 -44.86
C PRO A 26 3.66 28.82 -44.62
N LEU A 27 4.37 28.55 -45.70
CA LEU A 27 5.80 28.21 -45.70
C LEU A 27 6.65 29.38 -45.21
N ARG A 28 7.32 29.22 -44.08
CA ARG A 28 8.35 30.16 -43.59
C ARG A 28 9.64 29.96 -44.36
N ARG A 29 10.18 31.08 -44.88
CA ARG A 29 11.50 31.13 -45.53
C ARG A 29 12.63 30.80 -44.55
N PRO A 30 13.70 30.12 -44.98
CA PRO A 30 14.84 29.83 -44.12
C PRO A 30 15.63 31.12 -43.79
N GLN A 31 15.77 31.40 -42.50
CA GLN A 31 16.74 32.39 -42.03
C GLN A 31 18.12 31.76 -41.95
N THR A 32 19.07 32.31 -42.71
CA THR A 32 20.49 31.97 -42.66
C THR A 32 21.05 32.34 -41.29
N ARG A 33 21.38 31.32 -40.48
CA ARG A 33 22.11 31.49 -39.22
C ARG A 33 23.61 31.27 -39.48
N THR A 34 24.38 32.26 -39.16
CA THR A 34 25.82 32.25 -39.05
C THR A 34 26.29 31.14 -38.13
N PRO A 35 27.35 30.37 -38.40
CA PRO A 35 27.84 29.34 -37.55
C PRO A 35 28.59 29.92 -36.37
N ALA A 36 27.96 29.98 -35.20
CA ALA A 36 28.63 30.27 -33.93
C ALA A 36 29.08 28.92 -33.34
N LEU A 37 30.39 28.75 -33.34
CA LEU A 37 31.26 27.94 -32.47
C LEU A 37 30.69 26.66 -31.84
N PHE A 38 31.10 25.58 -32.45
CA PHE A 38 30.93 24.14 -32.04
C PHE A 38 31.86 23.73 -30.91
N LEU A 39 32.02 24.50 -29.82
CA LEU A 39 32.92 24.13 -28.72
C LEU A 39 32.23 23.72 -27.41
N ASP A 40 30.92 23.86 -27.32
CA ASP A 40 30.20 23.53 -26.07
C ASP A 40 29.74 22.05 -25.95
N ARG A 41 30.14 21.20 -26.89
CA ARG A 41 29.62 19.82 -26.95
C ARG A 41 30.55 18.74 -26.38
N PHE A 42 31.72 19.15 -25.85
CA PHE A 42 32.71 18.21 -25.27
C PHE A 42 32.96 18.36 -23.77
N LEU A 43 32.33 19.31 -23.11
CA LEU A 43 32.27 19.30 -21.67
C LEU A 43 30.98 18.55 -21.27
N GLY A 44 31.07 17.23 -21.26
CA GLY A 44 30.07 16.39 -20.63
C GLY A 44 29.86 16.92 -19.21
N ARG A 45 28.76 17.68 -18.98
CA ARG A 45 28.26 17.89 -17.64
C ARG A 45 28.02 16.51 -17.07
N SER A 46 28.98 16.01 -16.30
CA SER A 46 28.75 14.94 -15.37
C SER A 46 27.50 15.34 -14.60
N LYS A 47 26.37 14.67 -14.85
CA LYS A 47 25.18 14.80 -13.98
C LYS A 47 25.73 14.45 -12.60
N ALA A 48 25.89 15.44 -11.73
CA ALA A 48 26.24 15.22 -10.36
C ALA A 48 25.32 14.09 -9.88
N ARG A 49 25.90 12.96 -9.46
CA ARG A 49 25.16 11.84 -8.90
C ARG A 49 24.36 12.43 -7.74
N ALA A 50 23.03 12.36 -7.82
CA ALA A 50 22.19 12.82 -6.73
C ALA A 50 22.68 12.16 -5.45
N ALA A 51 22.73 12.91 -4.35
CA ALA A 51 23.05 12.34 -3.06
C ALA A 51 22.09 11.17 -2.78
N PRO A 52 22.56 10.08 -2.15
CA PRO A 52 21.68 8.97 -1.79
C PRO A 52 20.56 9.45 -0.86
N PRO A 53 19.35 8.85 -0.95
CA PRO A 53 18.22 9.25 -0.12
C PRO A 53 18.48 8.97 1.36
N THR A 54 17.99 9.83 2.25
CA THR A 54 18.17 9.72 3.69
C THR A 54 16.84 9.74 4.45
N THR A 55 16.84 9.12 5.64
CA THR A 55 15.73 9.13 6.60
C THR A 55 15.79 10.29 7.60
N GLY A 56 16.61 11.30 7.32
CA GLY A 56 16.86 12.40 8.27
C GLY A 56 17.66 11.96 9.52
N GLY A 57 18.51 10.93 9.39
CA GLY A 57 19.39 10.44 10.46
C GLY A 57 18.74 9.38 11.38
N ARG A 58 17.53 8.93 11.11
CA ARG A 58 16.86 7.86 11.88
C ARG A 58 17.09 6.50 11.24
N ARG A 59 17.21 5.46 12.07
CA ARG A 59 17.09 4.07 11.62
C ARG A 59 15.62 3.70 11.54
N VAL A 60 15.20 3.21 10.37
CA VAL A 60 13.81 2.81 10.08
C VAL A 60 13.78 1.36 9.62
N TYR A 61 12.82 0.60 10.11
CA TYR A 61 12.48 -0.72 9.60
C TYR A 61 11.05 -0.66 9.04
N ALA A 62 10.88 -0.86 7.75
CA ALA A 62 9.55 -0.92 7.13
C ALA A 62 9.19 -2.38 6.83
N VAL A 63 8.11 -2.85 7.43
CA VAL A 63 7.62 -4.23 7.37
C VAL A 63 6.49 -4.32 6.37
N GLY A 64 6.58 -5.29 5.46
CA GLY A 64 5.53 -5.59 4.47
C GLY A 64 4.31 -6.29 5.06
N ASP A 65 3.45 -6.78 4.17
CA ASP A 65 2.14 -7.33 4.47
C ASP A 65 2.24 -8.60 5.34
N VAL A 66 1.60 -8.56 6.51
CA VAL A 66 1.69 -9.63 7.52
C VAL A 66 0.60 -10.67 7.31
N HIS A 67 -0.62 -10.25 7.01
CA HIS A 67 -1.76 -11.13 6.75
C HIS A 67 -1.94 -12.26 7.77
N GLY A 68 -2.10 -11.91 9.05
CA GLY A 68 -2.35 -12.88 10.12
C GLY A 68 -1.24 -13.91 10.34
N ARG A 69 -0.03 -13.70 9.79
CA ARG A 69 1.12 -14.60 9.94
C ARG A 69 1.99 -14.19 11.13
N LEU A 70 1.43 -14.36 12.33
CA LEU A 70 2.15 -14.14 13.59
C LEU A 70 3.42 -15.00 13.69
N ASP A 71 3.37 -16.22 13.16
CA ASP A 71 4.47 -17.18 13.08
C ASP A 71 5.66 -16.69 12.23
N ALA A 72 5.44 -15.76 11.28
CA ALA A 72 6.48 -15.07 10.52
C ALA A 72 6.87 -13.73 11.16
N LEU A 73 5.91 -13.02 11.75
CA LEU A 73 6.15 -11.73 12.39
C LEU A 73 7.08 -11.85 13.60
N GLN A 74 6.86 -12.84 14.46
CA GLN A 74 7.67 -13.04 15.67
C GLN A 74 9.17 -13.20 15.38
N PRO A 75 9.62 -14.08 14.46
CA PRO A 75 11.05 -14.18 14.15
C PRO A 75 11.59 -12.93 13.45
N LEU A 76 10.79 -12.24 12.63
CA LEU A 76 11.24 -10.98 12.02
C LEU A 76 11.51 -9.91 13.08
N ILE A 77 10.63 -9.75 14.05
CA ILE A 77 10.82 -8.78 15.15
C ILE A 77 12.01 -9.16 16.03
N ARG A 78 12.26 -10.45 16.29
CA ARG A 78 13.49 -10.88 16.98
C ARG A 78 14.74 -10.47 16.21
N THR A 79 14.79 -10.70 14.89
CA THR A 79 15.93 -10.29 14.06
C THR A 79 16.15 -8.77 14.08
N ILE A 80 15.06 -7.98 14.07
CA ILE A 80 15.13 -6.51 14.20
C ILE A 80 15.66 -6.11 15.58
N ALA A 81 15.23 -6.77 16.64
CA ALA A 81 15.72 -6.52 18.01
C ALA A 81 17.21 -6.84 18.13
N ASP A 82 17.68 -7.96 17.58
CA ASP A 82 19.09 -8.35 17.56
C ASP A 82 19.93 -7.31 16.78
N ASP A 83 19.44 -6.77 15.66
CA ASP A 83 20.10 -5.71 14.90
C ASP A 83 20.17 -4.37 15.68
N LEU A 84 19.16 -4.06 16.47
CA LEU A 84 19.14 -2.90 17.35
C LEU A 84 20.10 -3.04 18.53
N GLU A 85 20.18 -4.23 19.12
CA GLU A 85 21.13 -4.55 20.20
C GLU A 85 22.59 -4.51 19.72
N ALA A 86 22.86 -5.14 18.57
CA ALA A 86 24.20 -5.22 18.00
C ALA A 86 24.79 -3.85 17.63
N ALA A 87 23.93 -2.92 17.20
CA ALA A 87 24.31 -1.57 16.81
C ALA A 87 23.22 -0.56 17.22
N PRO A 88 23.19 -0.10 18.48
CA PRO A 88 22.17 0.85 18.94
C PRO A 88 22.23 2.18 18.16
N PRO A 89 21.10 2.67 17.61
CA PRO A 89 21.06 3.96 16.93
C PRO A 89 21.15 5.13 17.92
N SER A 90 21.63 6.28 17.47
CA SER A 90 21.75 7.49 18.28
C SER A 90 20.40 8.13 18.65
N GLN A 91 19.35 7.82 17.90
CA GLN A 91 17.96 8.24 18.13
C GLN A 91 17.05 7.01 18.20
N PRO A 92 15.87 7.10 18.84
CA PRO A 92 14.93 6.00 18.84
C PRO A 92 14.65 5.49 17.42
N ALA A 93 14.79 4.19 17.22
CA ALA A 93 14.46 3.58 15.93
C ALA A 93 12.96 3.69 15.63
N MET A 94 12.63 3.67 14.35
CA MET A 94 11.23 3.65 13.91
C MET A 94 10.93 2.31 13.23
N LEU A 95 9.83 1.69 13.66
CA LEU A 95 9.25 0.50 13.02
C LEU A 95 7.96 0.92 12.31
N VAL A 96 7.94 0.81 10.99
CA VAL A 96 6.80 1.17 10.14
C VAL A 96 6.18 -0.10 9.58
N PHE A 97 4.93 -0.35 9.92
CA PHE A 97 4.15 -1.40 9.26
C PHE A 97 3.36 -0.79 8.11
N LEU A 98 3.44 -1.41 6.93
CA LEU A 98 2.89 -0.85 5.70
C LEU A 98 1.40 -1.20 5.45
N GLY A 99 0.73 -1.85 6.40
CA GLY A 99 -0.66 -2.27 6.29
C GLY A 99 -0.82 -3.78 6.13
N ASP A 100 -2.06 -4.21 5.87
CA ASP A 100 -2.46 -5.61 5.66
C ASP A 100 -2.01 -6.54 6.80
N TYR A 101 -2.48 -6.22 8.00
CA TYR A 101 -2.23 -7.03 9.22
C TYR A 101 -3.11 -8.26 9.26
N VAL A 102 -4.33 -8.14 8.71
CA VAL A 102 -5.43 -9.10 8.79
C VAL A 102 -5.60 -9.90 7.51
N ASP A 103 -6.50 -10.88 7.58
CA ASP A 103 -6.95 -11.75 6.49
C ASP A 103 -5.92 -12.78 6.02
N ARG A 104 -6.41 -13.83 5.37
CA ARG A 104 -5.64 -14.93 4.77
C ARG A 104 -4.98 -15.85 5.79
N GLY A 105 -4.15 -15.32 6.68
CA GLY A 105 -3.49 -16.09 7.74
C GLY A 105 -4.34 -16.24 9.01
N PRO A 106 -4.02 -17.24 9.84
CA PRO A 106 -4.91 -17.69 10.93
C PRO A 106 -4.90 -16.80 12.18
N GLU A 107 -3.92 -15.89 12.33
CA GLU A 107 -3.67 -15.23 13.62
C GLU A 107 -3.75 -13.69 13.54
N SER A 108 -4.76 -13.16 12.79
CA SER A 108 -4.99 -11.71 12.65
C SER A 108 -5.08 -11.00 14.01
N ARG A 109 -5.82 -11.56 14.97
CA ARG A 109 -5.90 -11.05 16.35
C ARG A 109 -4.53 -10.98 17.01
N GLY A 110 -3.76 -12.07 16.95
CA GLY A 110 -2.43 -12.14 17.56
C GLY A 110 -1.41 -11.17 16.96
N VAL A 111 -1.52 -10.88 15.65
CA VAL A 111 -0.69 -9.86 14.97
C VAL A 111 -0.98 -8.48 15.57
N VAL A 112 -2.26 -8.10 15.70
CA VAL A 112 -2.64 -6.80 16.28
C VAL A 112 -2.23 -6.71 17.75
N ASP A 113 -2.47 -7.77 18.54
CA ASP A 113 -2.01 -7.86 19.94
C ASP A 113 -0.49 -7.59 20.04
N MET A 114 0.31 -8.17 19.15
CA MET A 114 1.76 -8.00 19.16
C MET A 114 2.15 -6.56 18.82
N ILE A 115 1.54 -5.96 17.79
CA ILE A 115 1.83 -4.58 17.39
C ILE A 115 1.46 -3.59 18.49
N LEU A 116 0.31 -3.77 19.13
CA LEU A 116 -0.12 -2.92 20.25
C LEU A 116 0.86 -2.99 21.43
N ARG A 117 1.35 -4.18 21.75
CA ARG A 117 2.41 -4.34 22.78
C ARG A 117 3.70 -3.60 22.43
N MET A 118 4.11 -3.62 21.14
CA MET A 118 5.30 -2.91 20.69
C MET A 118 5.13 -1.38 20.73
N LYS A 119 3.95 -0.85 20.46
CA LYS A 119 3.67 0.60 20.56
C LYS A 119 3.91 1.17 21.96
N GLY A 120 3.85 0.35 23.00
CA GLY A 120 4.12 0.76 24.38
C GLY A 120 5.60 0.69 24.80
N GLN A 121 6.52 0.24 23.94
CA GLN A 121 7.92 0.05 24.33
C GLN A 121 8.75 1.35 24.24
N ALA A 122 9.50 1.64 25.29
CA ALA A 122 10.43 2.76 25.29
C ALA A 122 11.57 2.54 24.29
N GLY A 123 11.99 3.60 23.59
CA GLY A 123 13.12 3.56 22.65
C GLY A 123 12.76 3.06 21.23
N LEU A 124 11.50 2.68 20.99
CA LEU A 124 11.00 2.29 19.68
C LEU A 124 9.75 3.10 19.33
N GLU A 125 9.78 3.81 18.21
CA GLU A 125 8.58 4.45 17.66
C GLU A 125 7.91 3.51 16.65
N VAL A 126 6.66 3.10 16.92
CA VAL A 126 5.91 2.21 16.02
C VAL A 126 4.85 3.01 15.28
N ARG A 127 4.94 3.02 13.95
CA ARG A 127 3.96 3.63 13.03
C ARG A 127 3.23 2.53 12.27
N THR A 128 1.95 2.73 12.07
CA THR A 128 1.10 1.70 11.45
C THR A 128 0.25 2.32 10.36
N LEU A 129 0.46 1.86 9.12
CA LEU A 129 -0.31 2.34 7.98
C LEU A 129 -1.53 1.45 7.75
N LYS A 130 -2.52 2.01 7.09
CA LYS A 130 -3.75 1.33 6.69
C LYS A 130 -3.50 0.57 5.38
N GLY A 131 -3.84 -0.69 5.35
CA GLY A 131 -3.93 -1.47 4.13
C GLY A 131 -5.37 -1.56 3.60
N ASN A 132 -5.54 -2.08 2.41
CA ASN A 132 -6.87 -2.29 1.83
C ASN A 132 -7.67 -3.38 2.56
N HIS A 133 -7.01 -4.31 3.24
CA HIS A 133 -7.67 -5.32 4.07
C HIS A 133 -8.26 -4.73 5.36
N GLU A 134 -7.62 -3.74 5.97
CA GLU A 134 -8.20 -2.99 7.10
C GLU A 134 -9.34 -2.07 6.64
N GLU A 135 -9.26 -1.49 5.43
CA GLU A 135 -10.39 -0.78 4.83
C GLU A 135 -11.59 -1.71 4.67
N ALA A 136 -11.39 -2.91 4.14
CA ALA A 136 -12.43 -3.92 3.95
C ALA A 136 -13.07 -4.39 5.27
N LEU A 137 -12.26 -4.61 6.33
CA LEU A 137 -12.74 -4.94 7.67
C LEU A 137 -13.63 -3.84 8.23
N LEU A 138 -13.21 -2.58 8.15
CA LEU A 138 -13.98 -1.43 8.62
C LEU A 138 -15.26 -1.23 7.79
N GLN A 139 -15.20 -1.49 6.49
CA GLN A 139 -16.38 -1.47 5.62
C GLN A 139 -17.38 -2.56 6.00
N PHE A 140 -16.93 -3.78 6.30
CA PHE A 140 -17.79 -4.85 6.78
C PHE A 140 -18.52 -4.48 8.08
N LEU A 141 -17.82 -3.86 9.04
CA LEU A 141 -18.45 -3.38 10.27
C LEU A 141 -19.51 -2.29 10.03
N ALA A 142 -19.31 -1.45 9.01
CA ALA A 142 -20.25 -0.39 8.64
C ALA A 142 -21.39 -0.88 7.74
N GLN A 143 -21.13 -1.90 6.91
CA GLN A 143 -22.05 -2.45 5.91
C GLN A 143 -21.95 -3.99 5.93
N PRO A 144 -22.72 -4.68 6.77
CA PRO A 144 -22.59 -6.13 6.96
C PRO A 144 -22.70 -6.96 5.67
N THR A 145 -23.52 -6.52 4.69
CA THR A 145 -23.65 -7.19 3.39
C THR A 145 -22.37 -7.23 2.56
N PHE A 146 -21.37 -6.39 2.88
CA PHE A 146 -20.03 -6.44 2.28
C PHE A 146 -19.25 -7.71 2.70
N GLY A 147 -19.68 -8.40 3.75
CA GLY A 147 -19.04 -9.59 4.29
C GLY A 147 -18.81 -10.70 3.26
N ALA A 148 -19.75 -10.90 2.33
CA ALA A 148 -19.58 -11.89 1.26
C ALA A 148 -18.36 -11.60 0.37
N ALA A 149 -18.17 -10.33 -0.04
CA ALA A 149 -17.01 -9.89 -0.81
C ALA A 149 -15.72 -9.95 0.02
N TRP A 150 -15.77 -9.57 1.30
CA TRP A 150 -14.61 -9.64 2.18
C TRP A 150 -14.10 -11.07 2.38
N LEU A 151 -14.99 -12.07 2.46
CA LEU A 151 -14.59 -13.49 2.53
C LEU A 151 -13.76 -13.94 1.32
N GLU A 152 -14.04 -13.44 0.12
CA GLU A 152 -13.28 -13.78 -1.10
C GLU A 152 -11.82 -13.31 -1.01
N HIS A 153 -11.55 -12.33 -0.16
CA HIS A 153 -10.22 -11.78 0.08
C HIS A 153 -9.54 -12.31 1.35
N GLY A 154 -10.16 -13.29 2.03
CA GLY A 154 -9.57 -13.96 3.19
C GLY A 154 -10.11 -13.51 4.55
N GLY A 155 -11.16 -12.68 4.60
CA GLY A 155 -11.76 -12.16 5.83
C GLY A 155 -12.29 -13.24 6.78
N GLY A 156 -12.58 -14.44 6.26
CA GLY A 156 -12.97 -15.58 7.10
C GLY A 156 -11.90 -16.00 8.12
N ALA A 157 -10.63 -15.89 7.76
CA ALA A 157 -9.53 -16.16 8.69
C ALA A 157 -9.51 -15.12 9.82
N THR A 158 -9.78 -13.85 9.52
CA THR A 158 -9.90 -12.80 10.52
C THR A 158 -11.07 -13.07 11.45
N LEU A 159 -12.28 -13.32 10.93
CA LEU A 159 -13.43 -13.68 11.76
C LEU A 159 -13.09 -14.85 12.71
N ALA A 160 -12.51 -15.93 12.18
CA ALA A 160 -12.14 -17.09 12.95
C ALA A 160 -11.11 -16.77 14.05
N SER A 161 -10.14 -15.88 13.80
CA SER A 161 -9.13 -15.47 14.78
C SER A 161 -9.73 -14.71 15.98
N TYR A 162 -10.92 -14.12 15.82
CA TYR A 162 -11.70 -13.51 16.88
C TYR A 162 -12.83 -14.41 17.41
N GLY A 163 -12.87 -15.70 16.99
CA GLY A 163 -13.86 -16.68 17.45
C GLY A 163 -15.22 -16.59 16.77
N VAL A 164 -15.33 -15.87 15.66
CA VAL A 164 -16.57 -15.69 14.88
C VAL A 164 -16.50 -16.53 13.60
N GLN A 165 -17.62 -17.11 13.21
CA GLN A 165 -17.73 -17.89 11.96
C GLN A 165 -18.55 -17.13 10.93
N PRO A 166 -18.21 -17.22 9.64
CA PRO A 166 -19.04 -16.66 8.58
C PRO A 166 -20.39 -17.37 8.53
N PRO A 167 -21.46 -16.75 7.97
CA PRO A 167 -22.77 -17.36 7.89
C PRO A 167 -22.78 -18.54 6.90
N ALA A 168 -23.67 -19.51 7.11
CA ALA A 168 -23.84 -20.64 6.21
C ALA A 168 -24.31 -20.20 4.81
N SER A 169 -25.17 -19.18 4.75
CA SER A 169 -25.62 -18.56 3.49
C SER A 169 -24.90 -17.24 3.27
N ARG A 170 -24.14 -17.14 2.17
CA ARG A 170 -23.44 -15.90 1.79
C ARG A 170 -24.35 -14.84 1.19
N THR A 171 -25.57 -15.20 0.81
CA THR A 171 -26.54 -14.30 0.16
C THR A 171 -27.60 -13.77 1.12
N ASP A 172 -27.58 -14.20 2.37
CA ASP A 172 -28.52 -13.79 3.41
C ASP A 172 -28.03 -12.51 4.15
N PRO A 173 -28.66 -11.35 3.92
CA PRO A 173 -28.25 -10.10 4.55
C PRO A 173 -28.47 -10.08 6.08
N ASP A 174 -29.49 -10.79 6.58
CA ASP A 174 -29.78 -10.83 8.02
C ASP A 174 -28.72 -11.66 8.75
N ALA A 175 -28.31 -12.79 8.17
CA ALA A 175 -27.23 -13.60 8.71
C ALA A 175 -25.87 -12.84 8.70
N TRP A 176 -25.63 -11.98 7.71
CA TRP A 176 -24.45 -11.09 7.73
C TRP A 176 -24.54 -10.01 8.80
N ALA A 177 -25.73 -9.47 9.08
CA ALA A 177 -25.93 -8.52 10.14
C ALA A 177 -25.63 -9.14 11.52
N GLU A 178 -26.07 -10.38 11.76
CA GLU A 178 -25.75 -11.14 12.96
C GLU A 178 -24.24 -11.39 13.12
N VAL A 179 -23.55 -11.82 12.04
CA VAL A 179 -22.10 -12.03 12.05
C VAL A 179 -21.34 -10.74 12.32
N SER A 180 -21.74 -9.61 11.71
CA SER A 180 -21.11 -8.33 11.94
C SER A 180 -21.29 -7.85 13.39
N ALA A 181 -22.47 -8.05 13.98
CA ALA A 181 -22.73 -7.74 15.38
C ALA A 181 -21.88 -8.59 16.32
N ALA A 182 -21.82 -9.91 16.06
CA ALA A 182 -20.97 -10.83 16.84
C ALA A 182 -19.48 -10.48 16.73
N PHE A 183 -19.03 -10.09 15.53
CA PHE A 183 -17.64 -9.66 15.32
C PHE A 183 -17.34 -8.34 16.05
N ALA A 184 -18.26 -7.37 16.00
CA ALA A 184 -18.13 -6.11 16.72
C ALA A 184 -18.02 -6.31 18.24
N GLU A 185 -18.77 -7.29 18.79
CA GLU A 185 -18.71 -7.67 20.22
C GLU A 185 -17.40 -8.39 20.56
N ALA A 186 -16.88 -9.24 19.66
CA ALA A 186 -15.65 -10.00 19.86
C ALA A 186 -14.38 -9.15 19.71
N LEU A 187 -14.47 -7.98 19.05
CA LEU A 187 -13.34 -7.07 18.87
C LEU A 187 -13.03 -6.33 20.18
N PRO A 188 -11.80 -6.48 20.75
CA PRO A 188 -11.37 -5.64 21.86
C PRO A 188 -11.45 -4.14 21.47
N PRO A 189 -11.86 -3.24 22.39
CA PRO A 189 -11.93 -1.80 22.11
C PRO A 189 -10.61 -1.22 21.58
N GLU A 190 -9.47 -1.69 22.08
CA GLU A 190 -8.13 -1.30 21.64
C GLU A 190 -7.84 -1.75 20.20
N HIS A 191 -8.37 -2.89 19.75
CA HIS A 191 -8.23 -3.34 18.35
C HIS A 191 -9.07 -2.49 17.40
N LEU A 192 -10.30 -2.16 17.78
CA LEU A 192 -11.13 -1.26 16.98
C LEU A 192 -10.50 0.14 16.90
N ALA A 193 -9.96 0.64 18.02
CA ALA A 193 -9.22 1.89 18.04
C ALA A 193 -7.96 1.84 17.17
N PHE A 194 -7.22 0.70 17.17
CA PHE A 194 -6.09 0.46 16.30
C PHE A 194 -6.50 0.59 14.82
N TYR A 195 -7.51 -0.15 14.36
CA TYR A 195 -7.94 -0.10 12.94
C TYR A 195 -8.40 1.29 12.50
N ARG A 196 -9.10 2.02 13.39
CA ARG A 196 -9.56 3.38 13.10
C ARG A 196 -8.46 4.44 13.15
N GLY A 197 -7.37 4.15 13.86
CA GLY A 197 -6.22 5.06 14.03
C GLY A 197 -5.07 4.83 13.05
N LEU A 198 -5.24 3.96 12.05
CA LEU A 198 -4.23 3.69 11.03
C LEU A 198 -4.00 4.91 10.14
N GLU A 199 -2.74 5.17 9.83
CA GLU A 199 -2.33 6.28 8.98
C GLU A 199 -2.37 5.86 7.49
N LEU A 200 -2.64 6.80 6.59
CA LEU A 200 -2.62 6.51 5.15
C LEU A 200 -1.21 6.54 4.56
N MET A 201 -0.36 7.38 5.11
CA MET A 201 0.99 7.61 4.64
C MET A 201 1.88 8.17 5.73
N LEU A 202 3.19 7.98 5.59
CA LEU A 202 4.21 8.57 6.44
C LEU A 202 5.28 9.22 5.56
N ASP A 203 5.67 10.44 5.90
CA ASP A 203 6.73 11.20 5.23
C ASP A 203 7.95 11.31 6.16
N LEU A 204 9.12 10.88 5.71
CA LEU A 204 10.34 10.94 6.50
C LEU A 204 11.59 11.15 5.63
N GLY A 205 12.16 12.33 5.67
CA GLY A 205 13.32 12.68 4.85
C GLY A 205 13.03 12.55 3.35
N ASP A 206 13.85 11.75 2.65
CA ASP A 206 13.68 11.49 1.21
C ASP A 206 12.80 10.28 0.93
N TYR A 207 12.23 9.63 1.96
CA TYR A 207 11.33 8.49 1.85
C TYR A 207 9.89 8.86 2.13
N ALA A 208 8.99 8.15 1.47
CA ALA A 208 7.57 8.16 1.75
C ALA A 208 7.07 6.72 1.86
N PHE A 209 6.34 6.42 2.92
CA PHE A 209 5.80 5.09 3.20
C PHE A 209 4.30 5.11 2.94
N VAL A 210 3.83 4.12 2.21
CA VAL A 210 2.43 3.98 1.82
C VAL A 210 2.12 2.50 1.62
N HIS A 211 0.85 2.09 1.75
CA HIS A 211 0.52 0.68 1.58
C HIS A 211 0.74 0.18 0.16
N ALA A 212 0.01 0.70 -0.84
CA ALA A 212 0.05 0.17 -2.20
C ALA A 212 1.01 0.92 -3.14
N GLY A 213 1.02 2.23 -3.06
CA GLY A 213 1.81 3.08 -3.94
C GLY A 213 1.20 4.47 -4.10
N VAL A 214 1.65 5.18 -5.13
CA VAL A 214 1.22 6.54 -5.44
C VAL A 214 0.84 6.66 -6.90
N ARG A 215 -0.11 7.53 -7.22
CA ARG A 215 -0.47 7.83 -8.60
C ARG A 215 0.62 8.69 -9.25
N PRO A 216 1.20 8.23 -10.37
CA PRO A 216 2.20 9.00 -11.11
C PRO A 216 1.68 10.37 -11.54
N GLY A 217 2.54 11.38 -11.48
CA GLY A 217 2.21 12.75 -11.87
C GLY A 217 1.33 13.54 -10.88
N VAL A 218 0.86 12.91 -9.80
CA VAL A 218 0.13 13.56 -8.71
C VAL A 218 1.10 13.89 -7.58
N PRO A 219 1.12 15.15 -7.08
CA PRO A 219 1.96 15.51 -5.93
C PRO A 219 1.66 14.64 -4.70
N TRP A 220 2.70 14.36 -3.89
CA TRP A 220 2.61 13.53 -2.69
C TRP A 220 1.45 13.93 -1.76
N ASN A 221 1.30 15.21 -1.49
CA ASN A 221 0.27 15.74 -0.61
C ASN A 221 -1.14 15.83 -1.23
N GLN A 222 -1.31 15.37 -2.47
CA GLN A 222 -2.57 15.34 -3.21
C GLN A 222 -2.97 13.92 -3.63
N GLN A 223 -2.28 12.91 -3.14
CA GLN A 223 -2.60 11.52 -3.41
C GLN A 223 -3.98 11.14 -2.85
N ALA A 224 -4.77 10.43 -3.64
CA ALA A 224 -6.06 9.93 -3.21
C ALA A 224 -5.90 8.69 -2.31
N GLU A 225 -6.71 8.58 -1.24
CA GLU A 225 -6.73 7.40 -0.36
C GLU A 225 -6.86 6.09 -1.15
N ARG A 226 -7.77 6.05 -2.13
CA ARG A 226 -7.98 4.88 -2.99
C ARG A 226 -6.69 4.45 -3.71
N ASP A 227 -5.91 5.39 -4.22
CA ASP A 227 -4.65 5.05 -4.91
C ASP A 227 -3.62 4.53 -3.91
N MET A 228 -3.50 5.16 -2.75
CA MET A 228 -2.58 4.73 -1.69
C MET A 228 -2.88 3.33 -1.15
N LEU A 229 -4.14 2.87 -1.24
CA LEU A 229 -4.59 1.56 -0.76
C LEU A 229 -4.68 0.48 -1.86
N TRP A 230 -4.83 0.85 -3.15
CA TRP A 230 -5.22 -0.12 -4.18
C TRP A 230 -4.41 -0.06 -5.47
N ILE A 231 -3.61 0.97 -5.72
CA ILE A 231 -2.89 1.13 -6.99
C ILE A 231 -1.90 -0.03 -7.21
N ARG A 232 -1.77 -0.49 -8.44
CA ARG A 232 -0.84 -1.57 -8.83
C ARG A 232 -0.01 -1.17 -10.04
N GLN A 233 -0.41 -1.62 -11.23
CA GLN A 233 0.41 -1.54 -12.45
C GLN A 233 0.77 -0.10 -12.85
N GLU A 234 -0.14 0.86 -12.69
CA GLU A 234 0.12 2.27 -13.01
C GLU A 234 1.30 2.83 -12.19
N PHE A 235 1.45 2.38 -10.94
CA PHE A 235 2.58 2.76 -10.09
C PHE A 235 3.81 1.90 -10.37
N LEU A 236 3.64 0.56 -10.46
CA LEU A 236 4.76 -0.37 -10.55
C LEU A 236 5.56 -0.26 -11.85
N GLN A 237 4.90 0.11 -12.98
CA GLN A 237 5.53 0.27 -14.29
C GLN A 237 6.20 1.64 -14.47
N GLU A 238 5.84 2.62 -13.63
CA GLU A 238 6.42 3.97 -13.70
C GLU A 238 7.82 3.98 -13.07
N LYS A 239 8.73 4.70 -13.71
CA LYS A 239 10.13 4.81 -13.27
C LYS A 239 10.41 6.06 -12.45
N GLY A 240 9.36 6.77 -12.04
CA GLY A 240 9.48 8.03 -11.32
C GLY A 240 9.94 9.21 -12.21
N PRO A 241 10.36 10.33 -11.64
CA PRO A 241 10.50 10.53 -10.20
C PRO A 241 9.16 10.78 -9.50
N PHE A 242 9.03 10.27 -8.26
CA PHE A 242 7.85 10.54 -7.41
C PHE A 242 8.11 11.68 -6.41
N GLY A 243 9.26 12.34 -6.50
CA GLY A 243 9.72 13.33 -5.54
C GLY A 243 10.35 12.74 -4.28
N LYS A 244 10.07 11.47 -3.98
CA LYS A 244 10.61 10.68 -2.87
C LYS A 244 10.83 9.23 -3.31
N VAL A 245 11.57 8.46 -2.53
CA VAL A 245 11.62 7.00 -2.67
C VAL A 245 10.40 6.42 -1.96
N ILE A 246 9.54 5.74 -2.70
CA ILE A 246 8.28 5.17 -2.18
C ILE A 246 8.54 3.79 -1.61
N VAL A 247 8.31 3.60 -0.31
CA VAL A 247 8.37 2.29 0.35
C VAL A 247 6.96 1.73 0.48
N HIS A 248 6.72 0.52 -0.06
CA HIS A 248 5.37 -0.01 -0.20
C HIS A 248 5.28 -1.54 -0.07
N GLY A 249 4.07 -2.05 0.15
CA GLY A 249 3.65 -3.45 0.16
C GLY A 249 2.64 -3.79 -0.94
N HIS A 250 1.51 -4.42 -0.57
CA HIS A 250 0.28 -4.64 -1.33
C HIS A 250 0.36 -5.55 -2.56
N THR A 251 1.39 -5.45 -3.34
CA THR A 251 1.52 -6.26 -4.56
C THR A 251 2.62 -7.29 -4.35
N PRO A 252 2.24 -8.56 -4.10
CA PRO A 252 3.21 -9.62 -3.83
C PRO A 252 4.18 -9.81 -5.00
N MET A 253 5.45 -9.90 -4.67
CA MET A 253 6.54 -10.17 -5.59
C MET A 253 7.33 -11.39 -5.10
N GLU A 254 7.93 -12.14 -6.02
CA GLU A 254 8.78 -13.29 -5.69
C GLU A 254 9.96 -12.88 -4.80
N GLU A 255 10.55 -11.71 -5.11
CA GLU A 255 11.63 -11.10 -4.33
C GLU A 255 11.32 -9.63 -4.06
N ALA A 256 11.72 -9.15 -2.89
CA ALA A 256 11.62 -7.73 -2.55
C ALA A 256 12.49 -6.89 -3.50
N GLN A 257 12.01 -5.74 -3.90
CA GLN A 257 12.66 -4.87 -4.88
C GLN A 257 13.19 -3.60 -4.23
N VAL A 258 14.47 -3.32 -4.41
CA VAL A 258 15.10 -2.06 -4.04
C VAL A 258 15.50 -1.32 -5.32
N LEU A 259 14.71 -0.33 -5.70
CA LEU A 259 14.91 0.48 -6.92
C LEU A 259 15.18 1.93 -6.52
N PRO A 260 15.80 2.75 -7.39
CA PRO A 260 16.12 4.14 -7.05
C PRO A 260 14.93 5.02 -6.69
N HIS A 261 13.72 4.66 -7.09
CA HIS A 261 12.50 5.44 -6.94
C HIS A 261 11.44 4.76 -6.06
N ARG A 262 11.58 3.46 -5.77
CA ARG A 262 10.68 2.71 -4.87
C ARG A 262 11.35 1.48 -4.26
N ILE A 263 10.84 1.06 -3.11
CA ILE A 263 11.22 -0.17 -2.42
C ILE A 263 9.93 -0.95 -2.14
N GLY A 264 9.78 -2.13 -2.76
CA GLY A 264 8.65 -3.03 -2.55
C GLY A 264 9.07 -4.19 -1.64
N VAL A 265 8.37 -4.39 -0.52
CA VAL A 265 8.73 -5.39 0.50
C VAL A 265 7.65 -6.45 0.75
N ASP A 266 6.55 -6.45 -0.02
CA ASP A 266 5.58 -7.54 0.05
C ASP A 266 6.10 -8.76 -0.72
N THR A 267 6.44 -9.81 0.00
CA THR A 267 6.90 -11.11 -0.54
C THR A 267 5.85 -12.20 -0.40
N GLY A 268 4.57 -11.81 -0.27
CA GLY A 268 3.43 -12.72 -0.19
C GLY A 268 3.50 -13.63 1.04
N CYS A 269 3.78 -13.08 2.22
CA CYS A 269 4.01 -13.82 3.46
C CYS A 269 2.91 -14.86 3.76
N TYR A 270 1.64 -14.55 3.45
CA TYR A 270 0.52 -15.47 3.68
C TYR A 270 0.64 -16.80 2.91
N ALA A 271 1.31 -16.78 1.73
CA ALA A 271 1.49 -17.94 0.86
C ALA A 271 2.91 -18.53 0.96
N THR A 272 3.93 -17.67 1.02
CA THR A 272 5.35 -18.07 1.01
C THR A 272 5.90 -18.42 2.39
N GLY A 273 5.27 -17.90 3.45
CA GLY A 273 5.79 -17.94 4.80
C GLY A 273 7.02 -17.04 5.01
N VAL A 274 7.36 -16.18 4.05
CA VAL A 274 8.49 -15.24 4.15
C VAL A 274 7.96 -13.84 4.38
N LEU A 275 8.25 -13.24 5.52
CA LEU A 275 7.97 -11.84 5.82
C LEU A 275 9.24 -11.01 5.64
N THR A 276 9.10 -9.91 4.90
CA THR A 276 10.22 -9.03 4.55
C THR A 276 10.05 -7.65 5.17
N ALA A 277 11.17 -7.11 5.65
CA ALA A 277 11.32 -5.71 6.01
C ALA A 277 12.52 -5.10 5.28
N VAL A 278 12.53 -3.79 5.11
CA VAL A 278 13.73 -3.04 4.73
C VAL A 278 14.21 -2.21 5.91
N ARG A 279 15.51 -2.30 6.23
CA ARG A 279 16.22 -1.38 7.12
C ARG A 279 16.78 -0.22 6.30
N LEU A 280 16.48 0.99 6.72
CA LEU A 280 16.95 2.24 6.13
C LEU A 280 17.73 3.02 7.20
N GLU A 281 18.99 3.32 6.93
CA GLU A 281 19.83 4.12 7.80
C GLU A 281 20.97 4.80 7.02
N GLY A 282 21.02 6.12 7.03
CA GLY A 282 21.96 6.85 6.17
C GLY A 282 21.74 6.47 4.68
N GLU A 283 22.77 5.93 4.06
CA GLU A 283 22.75 5.44 2.67
C GLU A 283 22.40 3.94 2.58
N ASP A 284 22.33 3.24 3.72
CA ASP A 284 22.11 1.79 3.76
C ASP A 284 20.63 1.44 3.56
N GLN A 285 20.37 0.50 2.63
CA GLN A 285 19.06 -0.05 2.29
C GLN A 285 19.18 -1.58 2.32
N ARG A 286 18.98 -2.18 3.48
CA ARG A 286 19.18 -3.62 3.68
C ARG A 286 17.87 -4.34 3.90
N LEU A 287 17.62 -5.39 3.13
CA LEU A 287 16.49 -6.29 3.34
C LEU A 287 16.75 -7.21 4.54
N ILE A 288 15.73 -7.39 5.35
CA ILE A 288 15.67 -8.34 6.46
C ILE A 288 14.48 -9.26 6.20
N GLN A 289 14.70 -10.57 6.26
CA GLN A 289 13.66 -11.55 6.02
C GLN A 289 13.62 -12.58 7.15
N ALA A 290 12.42 -12.98 7.50
CA ALA A 290 12.20 -14.12 8.37
C ALA A 290 11.22 -15.11 7.73
N ARG A 291 11.42 -16.39 8.02
CA ARG A 291 10.50 -17.45 7.62
C ARG A 291 9.62 -17.83 8.79
N ALA A 292 8.37 -18.13 8.48
CA ALA A 292 7.45 -18.72 9.44
C ALA A 292 8.07 -19.96 10.06
N GLU A 293 7.98 -20.05 11.39
CA GLU A 293 8.39 -21.26 12.12
C GLU A 293 7.44 -22.41 11.75
N ARG A 294 8.00 -23.55 11.34
CA ARG A 294 7.20 -24.74 11.07
C ARG A 294 6.64 -25.23 12.42
N ARG A 295 5.33 -25.25 12.52
CA ARG A 295 4.63 -25.90 13.65
C ARG A 295 4.59 -27.42 13.42
#